data_944f1ce09744d8487e9ee6a2fdef8fa6
#
_entry.id   944f1ce09744d8487e9ee6a2fdef8fa6
#
_cell.length_a   1.000
_cell.length_b   1.000
_cell.length_c   1.000
_cell.angle_alpha   90.00
_cell.angle_beta   90.00
_cell.angle_gamma   90.00
#
_symmetry.space_group_name_H-M   'P 1'
#
loop_
_entity.id
_entity.type
_entity.pdbx_description
1 polymer ?
#
loop_
_entity_poly.entity_id
_entity_poly.type
_entity_poly.pdbx_seq_one_letter_code
_entity_poly.pdbx_strand_id
1 'polypeptide(L)'
;VSLSCRFLLTRLKEFCGEFLKKKLNLSNCVAVHSLAHMYSLNQLALKAQDMIRRNFHRVIQDEEFYTLPFHLIRDWLSDLEITVDSEEILFETVLKWVQKNPEERERYFEDLFKLLRLSQMKPTYLTRHVKSERLVSSNEACVKLVSEAVESHALRSENLQSGNLQHSACPVALLPRFGQNMDVIMVIGGVSEGGDYLSECVGYFIDEDRWVNLPHIHNHLDGHAVAVTESYVYVAGSMEPGFAKTVERYNPNRNIWEQVSNLITRKHSFGLTEVKGNLYSIGGHGNFSPGFKDVAIYNPQQDKWLNLESAPKILRDVKAVSVEDRFVYVAARTPVDSDSEDGLRAVITRFDAETRQWQDVESLPLIDNYCSFQMSVANTNFYHTASCCPKSYPIDNEEAKVKICGRASDEILESLPPEVLSIEGAAICYYRDDVFIIGGWKNSDDIDKQYRKEAYRYCAERKRWMLLPPMPQPRCRATACHVRIPFRCLQGTQRYPMPQNLMWQKDRIRQMQERQMQEIHRHSLSLRRMPRSQIEC
;
A
#
# COMPACT_ATOMS: atom_id res chain seq x y z
N VAL A 1 -32.08 -29.70 7.77
CA VAL A 1 -32.81 -28.81 6.84
C VAL A 1 -33.61 -29.62 5.83
N SER A 2 -33.00 -30.56 5.10
CA SER A 2 -33.71 -31.36 4.08
C SER A 2 -34.92 -32.09 4.65
N LEU A 3 -34.76 -32.83 5.76
CA LEU A 3 -35.87 -33.55 6.41
C LEU A 3 -36.93 -32.58 6.94
N SER A 4 -36.55 -31.44 7.55
CA SER A 4 -37.52 -30.47 8.07
C SER A 4 -38.37 -29.84 6.97
N CYS A 5 -37.77 -29.60 5.79
CA CYS A 5 -38.53 -29.13 4.62
C CYS A 5 -39.47 -30.22 4.06
N ARG A 6 -38.99 -31.47 3.98
CA ARG A 6 -39.78 -32.61 3.48
C ARG A 6 -41.01 -32.89 4.33
N PHE A 7 -40.89 -32.67 5.66
CA PHE A 7 -42.00 -32.85 6.60
C PHE A 7 -42.68 -31.56 7.01
N LEU A 8 -42.46 -30.44 6.30
CA LEU A 8 -43.06 -29.12 6.55
C LEU A 8 -42.90 -28.61 7.99
N LEU A 9 -41.81 -29.00 8.67
CA LEU A 9 -41.51 -28.60 10.03
C LEU A 9 -40.85 -27.22 10.06
N THR A 10 -41.60 -26.15 9.95
CA THR A 10 -41.08 -24.78 9.81
C THR A 10 -40.14 -24.37 10.94
N ARG A 11 -40.55 -24.60 12.21
CA ARG A 11 -39.70 -24.28 13.37
C ARG A 11 -38.36 -25.01 13.34
N LEU A 12 -38.35 -26.30 12.97
CA LEU A 12 -37.11 -27.09 12.87
C LEU A 12 -36.20 -26.57 11.74
N LYS A 13 -36.80 -26.12 10.62
CA LYS A 13 -36.09 -25.48 9.52
C LYS A 13 -35.42 -24.18 9.98
N GLU A 14 -36.11 -23.35 10.75
CA GLU A 14 -35.58 -22.11 11.32
C GLU A 14 -34.44 -22.37 12.30
N PHE A 15 -34.60 -23.34 13.22
CA PHE A 15 -33.51 -23.76 14.13
C PHE A 15 -32.28 -24.25 13.38
N CYS A 16 -32.43 -25.06 12.33
CA CYS A 16 -31.34 -25.49 11.49
C CYS A 16 -30.65 -24.30 10.80
N GLY A 17 -31.44 -23.32 10.33
CA GLY A 17 -30.91 -22.09 9.74
C GLY A 17 -30.06 -21.28 10.71
N GLU A 18 -30.55 -21.06 11.94
CA GLU A 18 -29.80 -20.34 12.97
C GLU A 18 -28.54 -21.12 13.44
N PHE A 19 -28.61 -22.44 13.51
CA PHE A 19 -27.43 -23.26 13.80
C PHE A 19 -26.36 -23.10 12.72
N LEU A 20 -26.73 -23.23 11.43
CA LEU A 20 -25.79 -23.04 10.31
C LEU A 20 -25.23 -21.62 10.27
N LYS A 21 -26.05 -20.61 10.59
CA LYS A 21 -25.63 -19.21 10.67
C LYS A 21 -24.53 -18.98 11.72
N LYS A 22 -24.58 -19.72 12.86
CA LYS A 22 -23.53 -19.67 13.90
C LYS A 22 -22.26 -20.43 13.52
N LYS A 23 -22.37 -21.44 12.66
CA LYS A 23 -21.24 -22.27 12.20
C LYS A 23 -20.67 -21.84 10.84
N LEU A 24 -21.22 -20.78 10.25
CA LEU A 24 -20.77 -20.25 8.97
C LEU A 24 -19.33 -19.71 9.07
N ASN A 25 -18.47 -20.20 8.20
CA ASN A 25 -17.09 -19.79 8.07
C ASN A 25 -16.64 -19.84 6.59
N LEU A 26 -15.39 -19.48 6.30
CA LEU A 26 -14.88 -19.43 4.93
C LEU A 26 -14.86 -20.78 4.23
N SER A 27 -14.56 -21.87 4.95
CA SER A 27 -14.45 -23.20 4.36
C SER A 27 -15.80 -23.85 4.03
N ASN A 28 -16.92 -23.33 4.55
CA ASN A 28 -18.25 -23.89 4.30
C ASN A 28 -19.23 -22.90 3.68
N CYS A 29 -18.82 -21.64 3.43
CA CYS A 29 -19.74 -20.59 3.01
C CYS A 29 -20.38 -20.87 1.65
N VAL A 30 -19.69 -21.51 0.71
CA VAL A 30 -20.20 -21.87 -0.61
C VAL A 30 -21.28 -22.94 -0.51
N ALA A 31 -20.99 -24.04 0.20
CA ALA A 31 -21.95 -25.11 0.43
C ALA A 31 -23.19 -24.62 1.21
N VAL A 32 -22.96 -23.81 2.26
CA VAL A 32 -24.06 -23.22 3.04
C VAL A 32 -24.90 -22.27 2.23
N HIS A 33 -24.30 -21.45 1.34
CA HIS A 33 -25.02 -20.57 0.42
C HIS A 33 -25.92 -21.37 -0.52
N SER A 34 -25.38 -22.40 -1.19
CA SER A 34 -26.12 -23.27 -2.10
C SER A 34 -27.29 -23.96 -1.38
N LEU A 35 -27.03 -24.49 -0.17
CA LEU A 35 -28.06 -25.12 0.66
C LEU A 35 -29.13 -24.12 1.09
N ALA A 36 -28.75 -22.92 1.49
CA ALA A 36 -29.67 -21.88 1.91
C ALA A 36 -30.60 -21.44 0.77
N HIS A 37 -30.07 -21.32 -0.44
CA HIS A 37 -30.87 -21.06 -1.65
C HIS A 37 -31.84 -22.20 -1.95
N MET A 38 -31.36 -23.45 -1.96
CA MET A 38 -32.18 -24.63 -2.25
C MET A 38 -33.38 -24.74 -1.29
N TYR A 39 -33.21 -24.38 -0.03
CA TYR A 39 -34.25 -24.50 0.99
C TYR A 39 -34.88 -23.17 1.39
N SER A 40 -34.71 -22.09 0.63
CA SER A 40 -35.29 -20.77 0.88
C SER A 40 -35.06 -20.24 2.30
N LEU A 41 -33.82 -20.37 2.78
CA LEU A 41 -33.35 -19.80 4.06
C LEU A 41 -32.75 -18.41 3.81
N ASN A 42 -33.57 -17.44 3.45
CA ASN A 42 -33.15 -16.14 2.90
C ASN A 42 -32.10 -15.41 3.76
N GLN A 43 -32.30 -15.35 5.09
CA GLN A 43 -31.34 -14.67 5.97
C GLN A 43 -29.96 -15.37 6.00
N LEU A 44 -29.95 -16.70 5.97
CA LEU A 44 -28.71 -17.48 5.91
C LEU A 44 -28.03 -17.30 4.54
N ALA A 45 -28.82 -17.31 3.46
CA ALA A 45 -28.32 -17.08 2.10
C ALA A 45 -27.65 -15.71 1.99
N LEU A 46 -28.29 -14.65 2.45
CA LEU A 46 -27.74 -13.28 2.45
C LEU A 46 -26.44 -13.19 3.26
N LYS A 47 -26.39 -13.82 4.45
CA LYS A 47 -25.19 -13.80 5.28
C LYS A 47 -24.03 -14.58 4.64
N ALA A 48 -24.33 -15.74 4.04
CA ALA A 48 -23.33 -16.53 3.32
C ALA A 48 -22.84 -15.78 2.07
N GLN A 49 -23.74 -15.15 1.32
CA GLN A 49 -23.42 -14.31 0.16
C GLN A 49 -22.51 -13.14 0.53
N ASP A 50 -22.81 -12.41 1.61
CA ASP A 50 -21.96 -11.31 2.09
C ASP A 50 -20.56 -11.80 2.48
N MET A 51 -20.47 -12.96 3.14
CA MET A 51 -19.19 -13.58 3.49
C MET A 51 -18.39 -13.96 2.24
N ILE A 52 -19.03 -14.58 1.23
CA ILE A 52 -18.40 -14.93 -0.03
C ILE A 52 -17.93 -13.67 -0.76
N ARG A 53 -18.78 -12.64 -0.91
CA ARG A 53 -18.45 -11.38 -1.57
C ARG A 53 -17.20 -10.74 -0.99
N ARG A 54 -17.13 -10.62 0.34
CA ARG A 54 -16.00 -9.97 1.03
C ARG A 54 -14.71 -10.76 1.01
N ASN A 55 -14.78 -12.06 0.78
CA ASN A 55 -13.62 -12.94 0.83
C ASN A 55 -13.47 -13.76 -0.47
N PHE A 56 -13.98 -13.24 -1.57
CA PHE A 56 -14.05 -14.00 -2.82
C PHE A 56 -12.68 -14.47 -3.29
N HIS A 57 -11.63 -13.65 -3.12
CA HIS A 57 -10.24 -13.99 -3.42
C HIS A 57 -9.72 -15.22 -2.65
N ARG A 58 -10.28 -15.51 -1.45
CA ARG A 58 -9.96 -16.74 -0.68
C ARG A 58 -10.86 -17.91 -1.07
N VAL A 59 -12.13 -17.63 -1.34
CA VAL A 59 -13.12 -18.65 -1.73
C VAL A 59 -12.73 -19.34 -3.03
N ILE A 60 -12.20 -18.62 -4.01
CA ILE A 60 -11.72 -19.19 -5.28
C ILE A 60 -10.43 -20.02 -5.16
N GLN A 61 -9.78 -20.03 -4.00
CA GLN A 61 -8.63 -20.91 -3.75
C GLN A 61 -9.08 -22.31 -3.31
N ASP A 62 -10.33 -22.44 -2.84
CA ASP A 62 -10.88 -23.71 -2.41
C ASP A 62 -11.31 -24.56 -3.61
N GLU A 63 -10.92 -25.83 -3.62
CA GLU A 63 -11.28 -26.79 -4.69
C GLU A 63 -12.80 -27.01 -4.78
N GLU A 64 -13.54 -26.83 -3.70
CA GLU A 64 -14.99 -26.95 -3.67
C GLU A 64 -15.65 -25.91 -4.60
N PHE A 65 -15.09 -24.71 -4.74
CA PHE A 65 -15.59 -23.70 -5.67
C PHE A 65 -15.63 -24.21 -7.12
N TYR A 66 -14.66 -24.99 -7.54
CA TYR A 66 -14.57 -25.53 -8.91
C TYR A 66 -15.51 -26.71 -9.17
N THR A 67 -16.21 -27.19 -8.15
CA THR A 67 -17.29 -28.20 -8.31
C THR A 67 -18.63 -27.58 -8.65
N LEU A 68 -18.76 -26.25 -8.51
CA LEU A 68 -20.00 -25.53 -8.75
C LEU A 68 -20.50 -25.69 -10.22
N PRO A 69 -21.81 -25.78 -10.43
CA PRO A 69 -22.39 -25.80 -11.76
C PRO A 69 -22.30 -24.43 -12.44
N PHE A 70 -22.38 -24.42 -13.77
CA PHE A 70 -22.23 -23.22 -14.61
C PHE A 70 -23.05 -22.02 -14.13
N HIS A 71 -24.33 -22.20 -13.81
CA HIS A 71 -25.19 -21.09 -13.42
C HIS A 71 -24.71 -20.37 -12.16
N LEU A 72 -24.15 -21.10 -11.17
CA LEU A 72 -23.60 -20.49 -9.96
C LEU A 72 -22.27 -19.77 -10.23
N ILE A 73 -21.39 -20.36 -11.08
CA ILE A 73 -20.15 -19.67 -11.49
C ILE A 73 -20.50 -18.37 -12.23
N ARG A 74 -21.44 -18.44 -13.19
CA ARG A 74 -21.91 -17.28 -13.93
C ARG A 74 -22.46 -16.20 -13.00
N ASP A 75 -23.29 -16.57 -12.04
CA ASP A 75 -23.92 -15.63 -11.11
C ASP A 75 -22.86 -14.94 -10.24
N TRP A 76 -21.84 -15.66 -9.76
CA TRP A 76 -20.71 -15.06 -9.03
C TRP A 76 -19.84 -14.16 -9.91
N LEU A 77 -19.53 -14.55 -11.14
CA LEU A 77 -18.74 -13.72 -12.06
C LEU A 77 -19.52 -12.49 -12.55
N SER A 78 -20.85 -12.52 -12.52
CA SER A 78 -21.71 -11.36 -12.82
C SER A 78 -21.82 -10.39 -11.64
N ASP A 79 -21.51 -10.83 -10.43
CA ASP A 79 -21.65 -10.02 -9.23
C ASP A 79 -20.52 -8.96 -9.16
N LEU A 80 -20.91 -7.69 -9.14
CA LEU A 80 -19.98 -6.55 -9.11
C LEU A 80 -19.40 -6.28 -7.73
N GLU A 81 -19.99 -6.85 -6.68
CA GLU A 81 -19.59 -6.61 -5.29
C GLU A 81 -18.55 -7.60 -4.78
N ILE A 82 -18.16 -8.61 -5.58
CA ILE A 82 -17.12 -9.56 -5.18
C ILE A 82 -15.78 -8.84 -4.97
N THR A 83 -15.12 -9.15 -3.86
CA THR A 83 -13.78 -8.62 -3.55
C THR A 83 -12.72 -9.46 -4.25
N VAL A 84 -12.08 -8.90 -5.26
CA VAL A 84 -11.02 -9.52 -6.05
C VAL A 84 -9.83 -8.57 -6.15
N ASP A 85 -8.65 -9.12 -6.27
CA ASP A 85 -7.44 -8.33 -6.41
C ASP A 85 -7.22 -7.86 -7.85
N SER A 86 -7.65 -8.65 -8.82
CA SER A 86 -7.57 -8.29 -10.24
C SER A 86 -8.48 -9.16 -11.12
N GLU A 87 -8.79 -8.70 -12.32
CA GLU A 87 -9.56 -9.48 -13.29
C GLU A 87 -8.74 -10.64 -13.90
N GLU A 88 -7.42 -10.55 -13.88
CA GLU A 88 -6.53 -11.65 -14.28
C GLU A 88 -6.80 -12.92 -13.47
N ILE A 89 -6.98 -12.77 -12.15
CA ILE A 89 -7.30 -13.88 -11.24
C ILE A 89 -8.65 -14.52 -11.62
N LEU A 90 -9.65 -13.71 -12.01
CA LEU A 90 -10.93 -14.24 -12.46
C LEU A 90 -10.80 -14.99 -13.78
N PHE A 91 -9.98 -14.53 -14.71
CA PHE A 91 -9.67 -15.25 -15.94
C PHE A 91 -9.04 -16.62 -15.64
N GLU A 92 -8.04 -16.68 -14.77
CA GLU A 92 -7.42 -17.92 -14.33
C GLU A 92 -8.43 -18.85 -13.63
N THR A 93 -9.35 -18.28 -12.84
CA THR A 93 -10.44 -19.00 -12.17
C THR A 93 -11.39 -19.65 -13.21
N VAL A 94 -11.75 -18.93 -14.26
CA VAL A 94 -12.57 -19.48 -15.34
C VAL A 94 -11.84 -20.63 -16.05
N LEU A 95 -10.57 -20.45 -16.37
CA LEU A 95 -9.76 -21.51 -17.00
C LEU A 95 -9.68 -22.75 -16.11
N LYS A 96 -9.38 -22.59 -14.83
CA LYS A 96 -9.30 -23.69 -13.87
C LYS A 96 -10.64 -24.42 -13.74
N TRP A 97 -11.76 -23.68 -13.72
CA TRP A 97 -13.10 -24.30 -13.70
C TRP A 97 -13.39 -25.10 -14.95
N VAL A 98 -13.04 -24.60 -16.15
CA VAL A 98 -13.20 -25.34 -17.41
C VAL A 98 -12.32 -26.59 -17.43
N GLN A 99 -11.05 -26.48 -16.99
CA GLN A 99 -10.08 -27.57 -16.98
C GLN A 99 -10.49 -28.75 -16.07
N LYS A 100 -11.35 -28.54 -15.07
CA LYS A 100 -11.86 -29.64 -14.22
C LYS A 100 -12.75 -30.64 -14.97
N ASN A 101 -13.44 -30.23 -16.03
CA ASN A 101 -14.25 -31.09 -16.92
C ASN A 101 -14.35 -30.44 -18.29
N PRO A 102 -13.31 -30.52 -19.14
CA PRO A 102 -13.26 -29.83 -20.42
C PRO A 102 -14.39 -30.24 -21.36
N GLU A 103 -14.70 -31.52 -21.44
CA GLU A 103 -15.71 -32.08 -22.37
C GLU A 103 -17.10 -31.45 -22.19
N GLU A 104 -17.48 -31.14 -20.94
CA GLU A 104 -18.78 -30.53 -20.65
C GLU A 104 -18.72 -29.00 -20.56
N ARG A 105 -17.56 -28.43 -20.18
CA ARG A 105 -17.48 -27.03 -19.73
C ARG A 105 -16.90 -26.09 -20.77
N GLU A 106 -16.13 -26.54 -21.76
CA GLU A 106 -15.59 -25.68 -22.82
C GLU A 106 -16.69 -24.90 -23.55
N ARG A 107 -17.86 -25.47 -23.75
CA ARG A 107 -19.01 -24.80 -24.37
C ARG A 107 -19.51 -23.55 -23.63
N TYR A 108 -19.21 -23.42 -22.34
CA TYR A 108 -19.62 -22.27 -21.50
C TYR A 108 -18.53 -21.22 -21.40
N PHE A 109 -17.33 -21.47 -21.95
CA PHE A 109 -16.19 -20.58 -21.80
C PHE A 109 -16.47 -19.18 -22.34
N GLU A 110 -17.05 -19.04 -23.52
CA GLU A 110 -17.38 -17.75 -24.13
C GLU A 110 -18.33 -16.93 -23.26
N ASP A 111 -19.36 -17.55 -22.70
CA ASP A 111 -20.34 -16.88 -21.85
C ASP A 111 -19.70 -16.36 -20.55
N LEU A 112 -18.80 -17.13 -19.94
CA LEU A 112 -18.06 -16.71 -18.76
C LEU A 112 -17.02 -15.64 -19.10
N PHE A 113 -16.34 -15.75 -20.24
CA PHE A 113 -15.34 -14.80 -20.71
C PHE A 113 -15.92 -13.41 -20.94
N LYS A 114 -17.14 -13.31 -21.46
CA LYS A 114 -17.88 -12.03 -21.63
C LYS A 114 -18.17 -11.31 -20.32
N LEU A 115 -18.16 -12.01 -19.19
CA LEU A 115 -18.40 -11.42 -17.87
C LEU A 115 -17.14 -10.78 -17.27
N LEU A 116 -15.95 -11.10 -17.82
CA LEU A 116 -14.68 -10.54 -17.39
C LEU A 116 -14.51 -9.11 -17.89
N ARG A 117 -13.95 -8.27 -17.06
CA ARG A 117 -13.68 -6.87 -17.39
C ARG A 117 -12.27 -6.72 -17.97
N LEU A 118 -12.10 -7.16 -19.21
CA LEU A 118 -10.81 -7.21 -19.90
C LEU A 118 -10.08 -5.86 -19.91
N SER A 119 -10.82 -4.75 -19.98
CA SER A 119 -10.28 -3.39 -19.89
C SER A 119 -9.66 -3.03 -18.53
N GLN A 120 -9.81 -3.87 -17.51
CA GLN A 120 -9.18 -3.73 -16.20
C GLN A 120 -7.94 -4.62 -16.04
N MET A 121 -7.67 -5.52 -16.99
CA MET A 121 -6.46 -6.33 -17.02
C MET A 121 -5.28 -5.54 -17.58
N LYS A 122 -4.07 -5.88 -17.17
CA LYS A 122 -2.85 -5.23 -17.70
C LYS A 122 -2.70 -5.50 -19.20
N PRO A 123 -2.33 -4.50 -20.03
CA PRO A 123 -2.14 -4.68 -21.46
C PRO A 123 -1.14 -5.80 -21.81
N THR A 124 -0.07 -5.91 -21.02
CA THR A 124 0.94 -6.97 -21.17
C THR A 124 0.37 -8.35 -20.88
N TYR A 125 -0.53 -8.49 -19.91
CA TYR A 125 -1.19 -9.74 -19.59
C TYR A 125 -2.20 -10.14 -20.68
N LEU A 126 -3.01 -9.18 -21.16
CA LEU A 126 -3.94 -9.39 -22.27
C LEU A 126 -3.24 -9.93 -23.51
N THR A 127 -2.09 -9.33 -23.89
CA THR A 127 -1.37 -9.69 -25.11
C THR A 127 -0.57 -10.96 -24.98
N ARG A 128 0.04 -11.25 -23.81
CA ARG A 128 0.95 -12.40 -23.64
C ARG A 128 0.24 -13.65 -23.14
N HIS A 129 -0.78 -13.52 -22.29
CA HIS A 129 -1.45 -14.66 -21.65
C HIS A 129 -2.85 -14.87 -22.19
N VAL A 130 -3.73 -13.84 -22.17
CA VAL A 130 -5.12 -14.03 -22.59
C VAL A 130 -5.23 -14.32 -24.07
N LYS A 131 -4.56 -13.55 -24.93
CA LYS A 131 -4.62 -13.73 -26.39
C LYS A 131 -4.02 -15.06 -26.86
N SER A 132 -3.02 -15.59 -26.16
CA SER A 132 -2.35 -16.84 -26.51
C SER A 132 -3.09 -18.08 -26.00
N GLU A 133 -4.07 -17.92 -25.11
CA GLU A 133 -4.86 -19.04 -24.58
C GLU A 133 -5.66 -19.71 -25.71
N ARG A 134 -5.65 -21.06 -25.76
CA ARG A 134 -6.31 -21.85 -26.81
C ARG A 134 -7.81 -21.54 -26.92
N LEU A 135 -8.51 -21.48 -25.79
CA LEU A 135 -9.95 -21.22 -25.77
C LEU A 135 -10.30 -19.81 -26.23
N VAL A 136 -9.39 -18.85 -26.10
CA VAL A 136 -9.55 -17.48 -26.61
C VAL A 136 -9.18 -17.41 -28.08
N SER A 137 -8.00 -17.90 -28.46
CA SER A 137 -7.47 -17.81 -29.83
C SER A 137 -8.30 -18.58 -30.86
N SER A 138 -8.99 -19.64 -30.45
CA SER A 138 -9.89 -20.43 -31.31
C SER A 138 -11.32 -19.86 -31.43
N ASN A 139 -11.65 -18.80 -30.69
CA ASN A 139 -12.97 -18.19 -30.66
C ASN A 139 -12.92 -16.71 -31.10
N GLU A 140 -13.49 -16.41 -32.26
CA GLU A 140 -13.47 -15.09 -32.89
C GLU A 140 -14.10 -14.00 -32.00
N ALA A 141 -15.18 -14.32 -31.29
CA ALA A 141 -15.84 -13.38 -30.36
C ALA A 141 -14.91 -13.01 -29.19
N CYS A 142 -14.19 -13.99 -28.64
CA CYS A 142 -13.22 -13.74 -27.56
C CYS A 142 -12.02 -12.91 -28.06
N VAL A 143 -11.49 -13.21 -29.25
CA VAL A 143 -10.40 -12.44 -29.87
C VAL A 143 -10.79 -10.98 -30.08
N LYS A 144 -12.02 -10.73 -30.56
CA LYS A 144 -12.55 -9.38 -30.73
C LYS A 144 -12.61 -8.60 -29.42
N LEU A 145 -13.12 -9.22 -28.35
CA LEU A 145 -13.19 -8.59 -27.02
C LEU A 145 -11.80 -8.23 -26.48
N VAL A 146 -10.80 -9.09 -26.70
CA VAL A 146 -9.41 -8.77 -26.30
C VAL A 146 -8.86 -7.57 -27.10
N SER A 147 -9.14 -7.50 -28.39
CA SER A 147 -8.69 -6.38 -29.24
C SER A 147 -9.32 -5.07 -28.79
N GLU A 148 -10.63 -5.04 -28.54
CA GLU A 148 -11.35 -3.88 -28.00
C GLU A 148 -10.79 -3.41 -26.64
N ALA A 149 -10.43 -4.36 -25.78
CA ALA A 149 -9.82 -4.04 -24.49
C ALA A 149 -8.43 -3.40 -24.65
N VAL A 150 -7.59 -3.91 -25.56
CA VAL A 150 -6.26 -3.35 -25.85
C VAL A 150 -6.38 -1.93 -26.45
N GLU A 151 -7.32 -1.71 -27.36
CA GLU A 151 -7.59 -0.37 -27.93
C GLU A 151 -8.04 0.61 -26.84
N SER A 152 -8.89 0.18 -25.90
CA SER A 152 -9.32 1.04 -24.80
C SER A 152 -8.17 1.48 -23.89
N HIS A 153 -7.15 0.64 -23.71
CA HIS A 153 -5.92 1.03 -22.99
C HIS A 153 -5.08 2.06 -23.75
N ALA A 154 -4.97 1.92 -25.07
CA ALA A 154 -4.24 2.89 -25.90
C ALA A 154 -4.89 4.28 -25.83
N LEU A 155 -6.22 4.35 -25.97
CA LEU A 155 -6.99 5.60 -25.86
C LEU A 155 -6.88 6.23 -24.47
N ARG A 156 -6.88 5.44 -23.39
CA ARG A 156 -6.64 5.97 -22.03
C ARG A 156 -5.25 6.60 -21.90
N SER A 157 -4.23 5.96 -22.46
CA SER A 157 -2.84 6.46 -22.42
C SER A 157 -2.70 7.78 -23.18
N GLU A 158 -3.35 7.93 -24.32
CA GLU A 158 -3.36 9.16 -25.12
C GLU A 158 -4.11 10.31 -24.41
N ASN A 159 -5.26 10.02 -23.81
CA ASN A 159 -6.04 11.00 -23.04
C ASN A 159 -5.31 11.50 -21.79
N LEU A 160 -4.56 10.64 -21.11
CA LEU A 160 -3.70 11.02 -19.98
C LEU A 160 -2.53 11.92 -20.43
N GLN A 161 -2.01 11.73 -21.64
CA GLN A 161 -0.93 12.57 -22.19
C GLN A 161 -1.43 13.93 -22.70
N SER A 162 -2.65 13.99 -23.23
CA SER A 162 -3.23 15.22 -23.81
C SER A 162 -3.95 16.12 -22.80
N GLY A 163 -4.12 15.70 -21.54
CA GLY A 163 -4.82 16.48 -20.51
C GLY A 163 -6.33 16.64 -20.74
N ASN A 164 -6.89 16.03 -21.77
CA ASN A 164 -8.30 16.09 -22.13
C ASN A 164 -9.11 15.03 -21.38
N LEU A 165 -9.32 15.25 -20.11
CA LEU A 165 -10.31 14.51 -19.31
C LEU A 165 -11.71 15.11 -19.54
N GLN A 166 -12.28 14.91 -20.73
CA GLN A 166 -13.71 15.13 -20.91
C GLN A 166 -14.48 14.04 -20.14
N HIS A 167 -15.31 14.49 -19.20
CA HIS A 167 -16.24 13.68 -18.43
C HIS A 167 -17.39 13.15 -19.31
N SER A 168 -17.11 12.28 -20.25
CA SER A 168 -18.16 11.45 -20.81
C SER A 168 -18.42 10.31 -19.81
N ALA A 169 -19.66 10.02 -19.50
CA ALA A 169 -20.07 8.92 -18.63
C ALA A 169 -19.41 7.63 -19.13
N CYS A 170 -18.40 7.14 -18.41
CA CYS A 170 -17.68 5.93 -18.78
C CYS A 170 -18.68 4.75 -18.71
N PRO A 171 -18.85 3.94 -19.76
CA PRO A 171 -19.70 2.77 -19.70
C PRO A 171 -19.33 1.90 -18.51
N VAL A 172 -20.33 1.37 -17.78
CA VAL A 172 -20.12 0.54 -16.58
C VAL A 172 -19.18 -0.64 -16.85
N ALA A 173 -19.17 -1.17 -18.08
CA ALA A 173 -18.26 -2.24 -18.51
C ALA A 173 -16.77 -1.84 -18.49
N LEU A 174 -16.43 -0.55 -18.50
CA LEU A 174 -15.07 -0.05 -18.45
C LEU A 174 -14.60 0.30 -17.02
N LEU A 175 -15.50 0.24 -16.04
CA LEU A 175 -15.14 0.50 -14.64
C LEU A 175 -14.68 -0.80 -13.95
N PRO A 176 -13.82 -0.72 -12.91
CA PRO A 176 -13.54 -1.86 -12.03
C PRO A 176 -14.81 -2.40 -11.37
N ARG A 177 -14.78 -3.63 -10.88
CA ARG A 177 -15.84 -4.13 -10.00
C ARG A 177 -15.87 -3.29 -8.72
N PHE A 178 -17.03 -3.08 -8.15
CA PHE A 178 -17.16 -2.30 -6.90
C PHE A 178 -16.39 -2.93 -5.75
N GLY A 179 -16.29 -4.25 -5.72
CA GLY A 179 -15.49 -4.97 -4.75
C GLY A 179 -14.03 -5.15 -5.12
N GLN A 180 -13.59 -4.76 -6.34
CA GLN A 180 -12.20 -4.90 -6.76
C GLN A 180 -11.29 -4.04 -5.89
N ASN A 181 -10.23 -4.65 -5.36
CA ASN A 181 -9.22 -3.95 -4.57
C ASN A 181 -8.30 -3.14 -5.47
N MET A 182 -8.19 -1.85 -5.16
CA MET A 182 -7.36 -0.90 -5.88
C MET A 182 -6.17 -0.50 -5.01
N ASP A 183 -5.01 -0.33 -5.63
CA ASP A 183 -3.78 0.07 -4.94
C ASP A 183 -3.80 1.58 -4.64
N VAL A 184 -3.68 1.94 -3.38
CA VAL A 184 -3.73 3.32 -2.87
C VAL A 184 -2.54 3.58 -1.96
N ILE A 185 -1.85 4.69 -2.14
CA ILE A 185 -0.89 5.20 -1.16
C ILE A 185 -1.65 6.09 -0.19
N MET A 186 -1.88 5.59 1.01
CA MET A 186 -2.62 6.27 2.08
C MET A 186 -1.66 7.15 2.87
N VAL A 187 -2.01 8.42 3.04
CA VAL A 187 -1.28 9.40 3.85
C VAL A 187 -2.13 9.77 5.06
N ILE A 188 -1.58 9.62 6.25
CA ILE A 188 -2.30 9.66 7.52
C ILE A 188 -1.75 10.78 8.40
N GLY A 189 -2.63 11.64 8.90
CA GLY A 189 -2.30 12.66 9.90
C GLY A 189 -1.23 13.64 9.44
N GLY A 190 -0.36 14.00 10.36
CA GLY A 190 0.69 15.00 10.19
C GLY A 190 0.31 16.36 10.75
N VAL A 191 1.06 17.40 10.36
CA VAL A 191 0.89 18.78 10.83
C VAL A 191 0.60 19.67 9.63
N SER A 192 -0.40 20.55 9.75
CA SER A 192 -0.78 21.54 8.76
C SER A 192 0.17 22.75 8.77
N GLU A 193 0.06 23.63 7.77
CA GLU A 193 0.77 24.90 7.71
C GLU A 193 0.48 25.81 8.92
N GLY A 194 -0.73 25.72 9.50
CA GLY A 194 -1.12 26.43 10.71
C GLY A 194 -0.57 25.83 12.02
N GLY A 195 0.14 24.69 11.95
CA GLY A 195 0.63 23.99 13.12
C GLY A 195 -0.38 23.03 13.76
N ASP A 196 -1.56 22.86 13.16
CA ASP A 196 -2.60 21.97 13.67
C ASP A 196 -2.29 20.51 13.36
N TYR A 197 -2.53 19.63 14.31
CA TYR A 197 -2.46 18.19 14.12
C TYR A 197 -3.65 17.70 13.32
N LEU A 198 -3.38 16.93 12.29
CA LEU A 198 -4.39 16.48 11.34
C LEU A 198 -4.96 15.12 11.72
N SER A 199 -6.28 14.98 11.60
CA SER A 199 -6.98 13.70 11.63
C SER A 199 -7.37 13.20 10.24
N GLU A 200 -7.13 14.01 9.20
CA GLU A 200 -7.48 13.65 7.84
C GLU A 200 -6.54 12.59 7.28
N CYS A 201 -7.17 11.66 6.56
CA CYS A 201 -6.51 10.69 5.73
C CYS A 201 -6.83 10.98 4.27
N VAL A 202 -5.80 10.98 3.44
CA VAL A 202 -5.95 11.08 1.99
C VAL A 202 -5.26 9.92 1.32
N GLY A 203 -5.79 9.46 0.19
CA GLY A 203 -5.22 8.38 -0.59
C GLY A 203 -4.84 8.85 -1.99
N TYR A 204 -3.65 8.50 -2.45
CA TYR A 204 -3.30 8.62 -3.85
C TYR A 204 -3.69 7.34 -4.57
N PHE A 205 -4.69 7.42 -5.45
CA PHE A 205 -5.17 6.32 -6.26
C PHE A 205 -4.27 6.17 -7.49
N ILE A 206 -3.43 5.14 -7.47
CA ILE A 206 -2.31 4.98 -8.41
C ILE A 206 -2.80 4.84 -9.86
N ASP A 207 -3.86 4.06 -10.09
CA ASP A 207 -4.35 3.74 -11.45
C ASP A 207 -5.03 4.93 -12.14
N GLU A 208 -5.57 5.88 -11.38
CA GLU A 208 -6.25 7.07 -11.92
C GLU A 208 -5.46 8.37 -11.73
N ASP A 209 -4.23 8.31 -11.19
CA ASP A 209 -3.35 9.46 -10.96
C ASP A 209 -4.09 10.62 -10.25
N ARG A 210 -4.82 10.30 -9.15
CA ARG A 210 -5.60 11.29 -8.40
C ARG A 210 -5.62 11.03 -6.91
N TRP A 211 -5.87 12.09 -6.15
CA TRP A 211 -6.13 12.00 -4.72
C TRP A 211 -7.60 11.73 -4.42
N VAL A 212 -7.84 10.99 -3.35
CA VAL A 212 -9.16 10.66 -2.81
C VAL A 212 -9.17 10.97 -1.32
N ASN A 213 -10.31 11.43 -0.80
CA ASN A 213 -10.50 11.56 0.62
C ASN A 213 -10.85 10.19 1.21
N LEU A 214 -10.20 9.85 2.30
CA LEU A 214 -10.48 8.65 3.08
C LEU A 214 -11.12 9.04 4.43
N PRO A 215 -11.76 8.13 5.15
CA PRO A 215 -12.32 8.42 6.46
C PRO A 215 -11.27 8.99 7.41
N HIS A 216 -11.66 10.01 8.17
CA HIS A 216 -10.80 10.60 9.18
C HIS A 216 -10.57 9.63 10.33
N ILE A 217 -9.38 9.64 10.87
CA ILE A 217 -9.06 8.98 12.13
C ILE A 217 -9.70 9.77 13.29
N HIS A 218 -10.05 9.10 14.38
CA HIS A 218 -10.74 9.77 15.47
C HIS A 218 -9.85 10.75 16.25
N ASN A 219 -8.53 10.52 16.20
CA ASN A 219 -7.55 11.28 16.98
C ASN A 219 -6.68 12.15 16.08
N HIS A 220 -6.22 13.27 16.61
CA HIS A 220 -5.21 14.10 15.97
C HIS A 220 -3.82 13.49 16.19
N LEU A 221 -3.03 13.32 15.14
CA LEU A 221 -1.82 12.51 15.19
C LEU A 221 -0.59 13.26 14.73
N ASP A 222 0.41 13.30 15.61
CA ASP A 222 1.78 13.64 15.30
C ASP A 222 2.76 12.68 15.99
N GLY A 223 3.82 12.27 15.30
CA GLY A 223 4.78 11.31 15.83
C GLY A 223 4.22 9.90 16.02
N HIS A 224 3.08 9.60 15.40
CA HIS A 224 2.46 8.29 15.40
C HIS A 224 3.25 7.29 14.56
N ALA A 225 3.02 6.01 14.84
CA ALA A 225 3.56 4.91 14.05
C ALA A 225 2.45 4.19 13.27
N VAL A 226 2.78 3.67 12.09
CA VAL A 226 1.86 2.94 11.21
C VAL A 226 2.42 1.57 10.89
N ALA A 227 1.57 0.56 10.91
CA ALA A 227 1.86 -0.77 10.37
C ALA A 227 0.68 -1.28 9.54
N VAL A 228 0.99 -2.03 8.50
CA VAL A 228 0.01 -2.64 7.61
C VAL A 228 0.06 -4.14 7.77
N THR A 229 -1.10 -4.74 7.98
CA THR A 229 -1.30 -6.19 7.93
C THR A 229 -2.07 -6.54 6.66
N GLU A 230 -2.22 -7.82 6.38
CA GLU A 230 -3.02 -8.28 5.22
C GLU A 230 -4.43 -7.65 5.17
N SER A 231 -5.04 -7.36 6.32
CA SER A 231 -6.45 -6.97 6.41
C SER A 231 -6.68 -5.55 6.92
N TYR A 232 -5.70 -4.93 7.57
CA TYR A 232 -5.88 -3.66 8.28
C TYR A 232 -4.64 -2.76 8.20
N VAL A 233 -4.88 -1.44 8.30
CA VAL A 233 -3.83 -0.46 8.60
C VAL A 233 -3.98 -0.06 10.07
N TYR A 234 -2.93 -0.20 10.86
CA TYR A 234 -2.90 0.19 12.27
C TYR A 234 -2.13 1.48 12.45
N VAL A 235 -2.65 2.35 13.28
CA VAL A 235 -2.02 3.61 13.68
C VAL A 235 -1.98 3.68 15.19
N ALA A 236 -0.84 4.02 15.76
CA ALA A 236 -0.65 3.97 17.21
C ALA A 236 0.21 5.11 17.73
N GLY A 237 -0.12 5.59 18.93
CA GLY A 237 0.59 6.61 19.67
C GLY A 237 0.47 8.02 19.08
N SER A 238 0.88 9.01 19.85
CA SER A 238 0.91 10.41 19.41
C SER A 238 1.78 11.23 20.38
N MET A 239 2.34 12.34 19.90
CA MET A 239 2.95 13.37 20.76
C MET A 239 1.91 14.07 21.65
N GLU A 240 0.66 14.12 21.22
CA GLU A 240 -0.42 14.67 22.02
C GLU A 240 -0.71 13.76 23.23
N PRO A 241 -0.59 14.26 24.47
CA PRO A 241 -0.65 13.44 25.67
C PRO A 241 -1.95 12.65 25.85
N GLY A 242 -3.07 13.19 25.36
CA GLY A 242 -4.38 12.53 25.38
C GLY A 242 -4.41 11.24 24.55
N PHE A 243 -3.65 11.18 23.47
CA PHE A 243 -3.68 10.13 22.47
C PHE A 243 -2.42 9.26 22.41
N ALA A 244 -1.45 9.50 23.30
CA ALA A 244 -0.15 8.80 23.30
C ALA A 244 -0.22 7.28 23.51
N LYS A 245 -1.37 6.72 23.90
CA LYS A 245 -1.62 5.27 24.02
C LYS A 245 -2.60 4.74 22.99
N THR A 246 -3.31 5.59 22.28
CA THR A 246 -4.41 5.15 21.41
C THR A 246 -3.89 4.30 20.26
N VAL A 247 -4.67 3.30 19.91
CA VAL A 247 -4.45 2.47 18.73
C VAL A 247 -5.76 2.39 17.97
N GLU A 248 -5.70 2.74 16.71
CA GLU A 248 -6.82 2.61 15.79
C GLU A 248 -6.42 1.73 14.60
N ARG A 249 -7.38 1.02 14.05
CA ARG A 249 -7.18 0.27 12.82
C ARG A 249 -8.17 0.69 11.75
N TYR A 250 -7.70 0.85 10.55
CA TYR A 250 -8.53 1.07 9.37
C TYR A 250 -8.90 -0.26 8.74
N ASN A 251 -10.18 -0.45 8.48
CA ASN A 251 -10.73 -1.59 7.75
C ASN A 251 -11.03 -1.18 6.29
N PRO A 252 -10.19 -1.54 5.31
CA PRO A 252 -10.39 -1.14 3.92
C PRO A 252 -11.71 -1.62 3.33
N ASN A 253 -12.16 -2.83 3.69
CA ASN A 253 -13.39 -3.42 3.17
C ASN A 253 -14.65 -2.71 3.65
N ARG A 254 -14.60 -2.10 4.84
CA ARG A 254 -15.70 -1.33 5.44
C ARG A 254 -15.52 0.17 5.30
N ASN A 255 -14.33 0.62 4.92
CA ASN A 255 -13.93 2.02 4.82
C ASN A 255 -14.17 2.79 6.13
N ILE A 256 -13.77 2.23 7.25
CA ILE A 256 -13.94 2.82 8.59
C ILE A 256 -12.71 2.62 9.46
N TRP A 257 -12.50 3.52 10.42
CA TRP A 257 -11.59 3.35 11.54
C TRP A 257 -12.29 2.69 12.72
N GLU A 258 -11.57 1.84 13.43
CA GLU A 258 -12.05 1.12 14.62
C GLU A 258 -10.98 1.27 15.71
N GLN A 259 -11.39 1.64 16.92
CA GLN A 259 -10.49 1.64 18.06
C GLN A 259 -10.24 0.20 18.55
N VAL A 260 -9.02 -0.10 18.91
CA VAL A 260 -8.58 -1.38 19.48
C VAL A 260 -7.83 -1.16 20.79
N SER A 261 -7.36 -2.24 21.42
CA SER A 261 -6.66 -2.16 22.71
C SER A 261 -5.46 -1.20 22.65
N ASN A 262 -5.40 -0.29 23.61
CA ASN A 262 -4.38 0.73 23.74
C ASN A 262 -2.99 0.16 24.02
N LEU A 263 -1.94 0.89 23.61
CA LEU A 263 -0.55 0.61 23.97
C LEU A 263 -0.37 0.51 25.50
N ILE A 264 0.54 -0.34 25.93
CA ILE A 264 0.91 -0.48 27.35
C ILE A 264 1.57 0.81 27.83
N THR A 265 2.52 1.34 27.06
CA THR A 265 3.30 2.55 27.36
C THR A 265 2.83 3.73 26.54
N ARG A 266 2.73 4.93 27.15
CA ARG A 266 2.48 6.20 26.44
C ARG A 266 3.74 6.59 25.67
N LYS A 267 3.65 6.67 24.35
CA LYS A 267 4.81 6.95 23.50
C LYS A 267 4.46 7.50 22.12
N HIS A 268 5.45 8.14 21.52
CA HIS A 268 5.46 8.59 20.15
C HIS A 268 6.83 8.32 19.51
N SER A 269 6.96 8.53 18.22
CA SER A 269 8.21 8.33 17.46
C SER A 269 8.85 6.97 17.71
N PHE A 270 8.01 5.93 17.83
CA PHE A 270 8.40 4.56 18.03
C PHE A 270 8.24 3.74 16.74
N GLY A 271 8.91 2.60 16.68
CA GLY A 271 8.75 1.65 15.58
C GLY A 271 7.50 0.80 15.75
N LEU A 272 6.71 0.66 14.69
CA LEU A 272 5.59 -0.28 14.61
C LEU A 272 5.70 -1.05 13.31
N THR A 273 5.68 -2.37 13.38
CA THR A 273 5.75 -3.25 12.22
C THR A 273 5.00 -4.54 12.46
N GLU A 274 4.71 -5.27 11.40
CA GLU A 274 4.00 -6.55 11.45
C GLU A 274 4.97 -7.71 11.19
N VAL A 275 4.82 -8.80 11.94
CA VAL A 275 5.49 -10.09 11.70
C VAL A 275 4.50 -11.22 11.99
N LYS A 276 4.23 -12.08 11.02
CA LYS A 276 3.32 -13.25 11.15
C LYS A 276 1.95 -12.89 11.73
N GLY A 277 1.37 -11.78 11.27
CA GLY A 277 0.04 -11.31 11.68
C GLY A 277 -0.01 -10.59 13.04
N ASN A 278 1.12 -10.44 13.75
CA ASN A 278 1.21 -9.70 15.02
C ASN A 278 1.96 -8.37 14.80
N LEU A 279 1.59 -7.34 15.59
CA LEU A 279 2.31 -6.07 15.56
C LEU A 279 3.38 -6.03 16.66
N TYR A 280 4.53 -5.48 16.30
CA TYR A 280 5.64 -5.23 17.22
C TYR A 280 5.83 -3.74 17.39
N SER A 281 5.76 -3.28 18.64
CA SER A 281 5.99 -1.89 19.03
C SER A 281 7.33 -1.80 19.74
N ILE A 282 8.25 -0.97 19.22
CA ILE A 282 9.66 -0.96 19.63
C ILE A 282 10.11 0.45 19.97
N GLY A 283 10.65 0.66 21.16
CA GLY A 283 11.26 1.90 21.62
C GLY A 283 10.34 3.12 21.54
N GLY A 284 10.85 4.25 21.10
CA GLY A 284 10.21 5.55 21.09
C GLY A 284 10.52 6.36 22.33
N HIS A 285 9.80 7.43 22.57
CA HIS A 285 9.93 8.24 23.77
C HIS A 285 8.61 8.89 24.19
N GLY A 286 8.49 9.29 25.42
CA GLY A 286 7.42 10.10 25.96
C GLY A 286 7.86 11.55 26.12
N ASN A 287 6.93 12.46 26.44
CA ASN A 287 7.19 13.91 26.49
C ASN A 287 8.32 14.33 27.44
N PHE A 288 8.62 13.52 28.47
CA PHE A 288 9.65 13.80 29.48
C PHE A 288 10.60 12.61 29.69
N SER A 289 10.67 11.71 28.73
CA SER A 289 11.50 10.50 28.82
C SER A 289 12.73 10.60 27.93
N PRO A 290 13.90 10.13 28.38
CA PRO A 290 15.10 10.06 27.55
C PRO A 290 14.96 9.06 26.39
N GLY A 291 13.89 8.26 26.36
CA GLY A 291 13.61 7.21 25.40
C GLY A 291 13.36 5.88 26.07
N PHE A 292 12.83 4.93 25.31
CA PHE A 292 12.43 3.61 25.82
C PHE A 292 13.25 2.47 25.24
N LYS A 293 13.35 1.39 26.01
CA LYS A 293 13.86 0.09 25.58
C LYS A 293 12.72 -0.93 25.37
N ASP A 294 11.47 -0.52 25.63
CA ASP A 294 10.34 -1.44 25.65
C ASP A 294 10.06 -2.02 24.26
N VAL A 295 9.72 -3.29 24.27
CA VAL A 295 9.25 -4.04 23.12
C VAL A 295 7.94 -4.69 23.53
N ALA A 296 6.89 -4.50 22.74
CA ALA A 296 5.60 -5.13 22.99
C ALA A 296 5.05 -5.72 21.70
N ILE A 297 4.36 -6.86 21.85
CA ILE A 297 3.66 -7.54 20.78
C ILE A 297 2.15 -7.42 20.96
N TYR A 298 1.44 -7.13 19.88
CA TYR A 298 -0.01 -7.10 19.83
C TYR A 298 -0.54 -8.28 19.01
N ASN A 299 -1.46 -9.02 19.60
CA ASN A 299 -2.18 -10.08 18.91
C ASN A 299 -3.57 -9.56 18.47
N PRO A 300 -3.82 -9.39 17.16
CA PRO A 300 -5.09 -8.85 16.67
C PRO A 300 -6.30 -9.76 16.92
N GLN A 301 -6.09 -11.07 17.07
CA GLN A 301 -7.19 -12.03 17.33
C GLN A 301 -7.67 -11.96 18.77
N GLN A 302 -6.76 -11.65 19.70
CA GLN A 302 -7.06 -11.53 21.12
C GLN A 302 -7.33 -10.10 21.55
N ASP A 303 -7.05 -9.13 20.67
CA ASP A 303 -7.06 -7.69 20.97
C ASP A 303 -6.26 -7.37 22.22
N LYS A 304 -5.01 -7.84 22.29
CA LYS A 304 -4.19 -7.72 23.50
C LYS A 304 -2.72 -7.46 23.20
N TRP A 305 -2.14 -6.50 23.96
CA TRP A 305 -0.71 -6.24 24.01
C TRP A 305 -0.03 -7.04 25.11
N LEU A 306 1.18 -7.53 24.84
CA LEU A 306 2.05 -8.21 25.81
C LEU A 306 3.46 -7.62 25.71
N ASN A 307 4.08 -7.34 26.86
CA ASN A 307 5.48 -6.93 26.88
C ASN A 307 6.39 -8.12 26.57
N LEU A 308 7.41 -7.85 25.79
CA LEU A 308 8.53 -8.75 25.52
C LEU A 308 9.77 -8.29 26.29
N GLU A 309 10.87 -9.02 26.12
CA GLU A 309 12.18 -8.62 26.62
C GLU A 309 12.61 -7.28 25.98
N SER A 310 13.15 -6.39 26.81
CA SER A 310 13.53 -5.04 26.37
C SER A 310 14.71 -5.08 25.41
N ALA A 311 14.78 -4.08 24.52
CA ALA A 311 15.94 -3.86 23.67
C ALA A 311 17.20 -3.59 24.53
N PRO A 312 18.40 -3.94 24.05
CA PRO A 312 19.64 -3.75 24.82
C PRO A 312 19.97 -2.26 25.02
N LYS A 313 19.51 -1.40 24.13
CA LYS A 313 19.77 0.06 24.11
C LYS A 313 18.47 0.85 24.14
N ILE A 314 18.54 2.11 24.62
CA ILE A 314 17.45 3.09 24.43
C ILE A 314 17.35 3.40 22.95
N LEU A 315 16.13 3.33 22.42
CA LEU A 315 15.84 3.55 21.00
C LEU A 315 14.85 4.71 20.87
N ARG A 316 15.30 5.84 20.28
CA ARG A 316 14.50 7.05 20.02
C ARG A 316 14.28 7.22 18.52
N ASP A 317 13.21 7.95 18.17
CA ASP A 317 12.89 8.27 16.76
C ASP A 317 12.93 7.03 15.85
N VAL A 318 12.30 5.99 16.32
CA VAL A 318 12.42 4.64 15.78
C VAL A 318 11.62 4.48 14.50
N LYS A 319 12.23 3.89 13.50
CA LYS A 319 11.55 3.29 12.36
C LYS A 319 11.83 1.80 12.36
N ALA A 320 10.79 1.00 12.17
CA ALA A 320 10.89 -0.45 12.15
C ALA A 320 10.24 -1.03 10.91
N VAL A 321 10.83 -2.07 10.38
CA VAL A 321 10.33 -2.78 9.20
C VAL A 321 10.62 -4.26 9.32
N SER A 322 9.66 -5.09 8.92
CA SER A 322 9.83 -6.55 8.92
C SER A 322 10.38 -7.04 7.58
N VAL A 323 11.20 -8.07 7.66
CA VAL A 323 11.77 -8.78 6.50
C VAL A 323 11.59 -10.27 6.71
N GLU A 324 11.14 -10.99 5.68
CA GLU A 324 10.96 -12.44 5.66
C GLU A 324 10.04 -12.97 6.77
N ASP A 325 9.06 -12.16 7.21
CA ASP A 325 8.14 -12.51 8.31
C ASP A 325 8.84 -13.01 9.59
N ARG A 326 10.07 -12.58 9.80
CA ARG A 326 10.91 -13.02 10.92
C ARG A 326 11.74 -11.91 11.53
N PHE A 327 12.48 -11.19 10.68
CA PHE A 327 13.44 -10.19 11.15
C PHE A 327 12.80 -8.80 11.18
N VAL A 328 12.98 -8.09 12.28
CA VAL A 328 12.62 -6.67 12.37
C VAL A 328 13.90 -5.85 12.36
N TYR A 329 14.07 -5.07 11.29
CA TYR A 329 15.14 -4.08 11.22
C TYR A 329 14.65 -2.78 11.83
N VAL A 330 15.49 -2.19 12.66
CA VAL A 330 15.19 -1.00 13.46
C VAL A 330 16.27 0.03 13.24
N ALA A 331 15.91 1.17 12.63
CA ALA A 331 16.74 2.37 12.66
C ALA A 331 16.28 3.26 13.79
N ALA A 332 17.22 3.74 14.59
CA ALA A 332 16.91 4.54 15.76
C ALA A 332 18.08 5.47 16.12
N ARG A 333 17.81 6.42 17.02
CA ARG A 333 18.83 7.17 17.74
C ARG A 333 19.01 6.55 19.13
N THR A 334 20.26 6.42 19.56
CA THR A 334 20.60 5.96 20.90
C THR A 334 21.54 6.97 21.56
N PRO A 335 21.44 7.25 22.86
CA PRO A 335 22.42 8.06 23.57
C PRO A 335 23.83 7.47 23.44
N VAL A 336 24.84 8.32 23.27
CA VAL A 336 26.25 7.89 23.17
C VAL A 336 26.75 7.42 24.53
N ASP A 337 26.41 8.15 25.60
CA ASP A 337 26.68 7.80 26.99
C ASP A 337 25.40 7.85 27.81
N SER A 338 25.32 7.04 28.86
CA SER A 338 24.13 6.95 29.73
C SER A 338 23.75 8.27 30.41
N ASP A 339 24.68 9.21 30.54
CA ASP A 339 24.57 10.44 31.34
C ASP A 339 24.66 11.73 30.53
N SER A 340 24.85 11.67 29.21
CA SER A 340 24.89 12.86 28.35
C SER A 340 23.58 13.04 27.59
N GLU A 341 22.90 14.18 27.82
CA GLU A 341 21.72 14.59 27.02
C GLU A 341 22.09 15.05 25.60
N ASP A 342 23.38 15.30 25.32
CA ASP A 342 23.83 16.04 24.14
C ASP A 342 24.37 15.19 22.99
N GLY A 343 24.48 13.87 23.14
CA GLY A 343 25.02 13.01 22.08
C GLY A 343 24.07 11.89 21.69
N LEU A 344 23.41 11.98 20.54
CA LEU A 344 22.63 10.88 19.95
C LEU A 344 23.38 10.30 18.75
N ARG A 345 23.51 8.98 18.72
CA ARG A 345 24.07 8.23 17.59
C ARG A 345 23.00 7.45 16.86
N ALA A 346 23.01 7.50 15.54
CA ALA A 346 22.16 6.67 14.72
C ALA A 346 22.67 5.22 14.71
N VAL A 347 21.77 4.28 14.87
CA VAL A 347 22.06 2.84 14.86
C VAL A 347 21.04 2.10 14.02
N ILE A 348 21.51 1.04 13.37
CA ILE A 348 20.64 0.03 12.76
C ILE A 348 20.87 -1.27 13.50
N THR A 349 19.80 -1.81 14.06
CA THR A 349 19.81 -3.08 14.79
C THR A 349 18.72 -3.99 14.26
N ARG A 350 18.89 -5.29 14.40
CA ARG A 350 17.97 -6.32 13.95
C ARG A 350 17.45 -7.10 15.16
N PHE A 351 16.14 -7.27 15.22
CA PHE A 351 15.48 -8.16 16.17
C PHE A 351 14.98 -9.40 15.43
N ASP A 352 15.30 -10.59 15.92
CA ASP A 352 14.74 -11.86 15.43
C ASP A 352 13.48 -12.20 16.25
N ALA A 353 12.32 -12.17 15.60
CA ALA A 353 11.05 -12.40 16.26
C ALA A 353 10.86 -13.86 16.75
N GLU A 354 11.62 -14.83 16.20
CA GLU A 354 11.58 -16.23 16.62
C GLU A 354 12.47 -16.49 17.83
N THR A 355 13.73 -16.06 17.78
CA THR A 355 14.70 -16.28 18.85
C THR A 355 14.66 -15.20 19.92
N ARG A 356 13.99 -14.06 19.67
CA ARG A 356 13.92 -12.86 20.50
C ARG A 356 15.29 -12.22 20.77
N GLN A 357 16.25 -12.44 19.90
CA GLN A 357 17.59 -11.90 20.03
C GLN A 357 17.79 -10.64 19.23
N TRP A 358 18.63 -9.74 19.75
CA TRP A 358 19.05 -8.51 19.12
C TRP A 358 20.46 -8.64 18.54
N GLN A 359 20.68 -8.05 17.38
CA GLN A 359 21.99 -7.98 16.71
C GLN A 359 22.19 -6.58 16.14
N ASP A 360 23.31 -5.94 16.47
CA ASP A 360 23.72 -4.70 15.80
C ASP A 360 24.12 -5.03 14.35
N VAL A 361 23.58 -4.28 13.40
CA VAL A 361 23.84 -4.45 11.97
C VAL A 361 24.88 -3.44 11.51
N GLU A 362 24.67 -2.17 11.85
CA GLU A 362 25.53 -1.08 11.48
C GLU A 362 25.42 0.07 12.50
N SER A 363 26.54 0.77 12.74
CA SER A 363 26.52 2.05 13.44
C SER A 363 26.90 3.14 12.44
N LEU A 364 25.95 4.03 12.20
CA LEU A 364 26.18 5.20 11.36
C LEU A 364 27.01 6.24 12.11
N PRO A 365 27.84 7.05 11.42
CA PRO A 365 28.56 8.14 12.06
C PRO A 365 27.60 9.09 12.78
N LEU A 366 28.11 9.80 13.79
CA LEU A 366 27.37 10.83 14.51
C LEU A 366 26.73 11.80 13.51
N ILE A 367 25.41 11.82 13.50
CA ILE A 367 24.61 12.72 12.69
C ILE A 367 23.98 13.70 13.67
N ASP A 368 24.04 14.99 13.38
CA ASP A 368 23.50 16.05 14.23
C ASP A 368 22.06 15.77 14.73
N ASN A 369 21.71 16.31 15.89
CA ASN A 369 20.48 16.07 16.62
C ASN A 369 19.15 16.30 15.85
N TYR A 370 19.23 16.72 14.59
CA TYR A 370 18.09 17.15 13.78
C TYR A 370 17.77 16.26 12.57
N CYS A 371 18.41 15.10 12.45
CA CYS A 371 18.16 14.21 11.30
C CYS A 371 16.86 13.43 11.46
N SER A 372 16.03 13.41 10.42
CA SER A 372 14.88 12.51 10.33
C SER A 372 15.28 11.21 9.62
N PHE A 373 14.81 10.08 10.14
CA PHE A 373 14.98 8.78 9.50
C PHE A 373 13.68 8.32 8.87
N GLN A 374 13.79 7.71 7.71
CA GLN A 374 12.72 6.92 7.12
C GLN A 374 13.27 5.55 6.75
N MET A 375 12.49 4.52 6.97
CA MET A 375 12.84 3.15 6.62
C MET A 375 11.68 2.48 5.91
N SER A 376 12.00 1.64 4.94
CA SER A 376 11.04 0.78 4.29
C SER A 376 11.73 -0.44 3.69
N VAL A 377 10.95 -1.45 3.32
CA VAL A 377 11.39 -2.64 2.60
C VAL A 377 10.63 -2.74 1.29
N ALA A 378 11.37 -3.02 0.23
CA ALA A 378 10.80 -3.41 -1.05
C ALA A 378 11.60 -4.59 -1.60
N ASN A 379 10.89 -5.65 -2.04
CA ASN A 379 11.47 -6.83 -2.69
C ASN A 379 12.72 -7.40 -2.02
N THR A 380 12.66 -7.68 -0.70
CA THR A 380 13.78 -8.20 0.11
C THR A 380 14.93 -7.20 0.34
N ASN A 381 14.87 -6.01 -0.22
CA ASN A 381 15.86 -4.96 0.00
C ASN A 381 15.38 -4.00 1.10
N PHE A 382 16.30 -3.70 1.98
CA PHE A 382 16.12 -2.76 3.06
C PHE A 382 16.62 -1.38 2.62
N TYR A 383 15.78 -0.36 2.77
CA TYR A 383 16.09 1.02 2.43
C TYR A 383 15.97 1.92 3.66
N HIS A 384 16.95 2.73 3.90
CA HIS A 384 16.85 3.80 4.88
C HIS A 384 17.26 5.13 4.26
N THR A 385 16.59 6.21 4.66
CA THR A 385 16.96 7.57 4.31
C THR A 385 17.21 8.35 5.59
N ALA A 386 18.32 9.07 5.64
CA ALA A 386 18.59 10.03 6.69
C ALA A 386 18.74 11.41 6.04
N SER A 387 17.92 12.36 6.47
CA SER A 387 18.00 13.76 6.04
C SER A 387 18.62 14.59 7.15
N CYS A 388 19.77 15.21 6.88
CA CYS A 388 20.41 16.15 7.78
C CYS A 388 20.02 17.58 7.39
N CYS A 389 19.47 18.34 8.33
CA CYS A 389 19.28 19.76 8.16
C CYS A 389 20.52 20.49 8.66
N PRO A 390 21.20 21.30 7.85
CA PRO A 390 22.26 22.16 8.36
C PRO A 390 21.63 23.28 9.19
N LYS A 391 21.75 23.24 10.52
CA LYS A 391 21.60 24.44 11.33
C LYS A 391 22.90 25.19 11.36
N SER A 392 22.86 26.40 10.76
CA SER A 392 23.66 27.60 11.04
C SER A 392 25.07 27.39 11.65
N TYR A 393 25.96 26.77 10.92
CA TYR A 393 27.37 27.07 10.91
C TYR A 393 27.77 27.22 9.44
N PRO A 394 28.64 28.18 9.08
CA PRO A 394 29.13 28.30 7.72
C PRO A 394 30.08 27.12 7.45
N ILE A 395 29.52 26.02 7.05
CA ILE A 395 30.25 24.92 6.43
C ILE A 395 30.02 25.08 4.95
N ASP A 396 31.11 25.38 4.25
CA ASP A 396 31.17 25.40 2.80
C ASP A 396 30.46 24.17 2.24
N ASN A 397 29.43 24.43 1.49
CA ASN A 397 28.80 23.65 0.44
C ASN A 397 29.02 22.14 0.37
N GLU A 398 27.93 21.43 0.15
CA GLU A 398 27.76 20.21 -0.64
C GLU A 398 27.29 18.93 0.02
N GLU A 399 26.87 18.83 1.26
CA GLU A 399 26.45 17.51 1.74
C GLU A 399 25.13 17.46 2.54
N ALA A 400 24.01 17.91 1.95
CA ALA A 400 22.73 17.33 2.32
C ALA A 400 22.58 15.99 1.59
N LYS A 401 23.21 14.95 2.10
CA LYS A 401 23.12 13.61 1.49
C LYS A 401 21.95 12.84 2.10
N VAL A 402 20.88 12.71 1.34
CA VAL A 402 19.95 11.59 1.51
C VAL A 402 20.73 10.32 1.18
N LYS A 403 21.11 9.55 2.18
CA LYS A 403 21.81 8.27 1.96
C LYS A 403 20.77 7.16 1.99
N ILE A 404 20.53 6.53 0.83
CA ILE A 404 19.75 5.32 0.70
C ILE A 404 20.72 4.15 0.66
N CYS A 405 20.69 3.24 1.62
CA CYS A 405 21.55 2.07 1.63
C CYS A 405 20.84 0.84 1.06
N GLY A 406 21.35 0.31 -0.04
CA GLY A 406 20.88 -0.89 -0.74
C GLY A 406 21.41 -0.93 -2.17
N ARG A 407 21.53 -2.10 -2.79
CA ARG A 407 22.15 -2.25 -4.13
C ARG A 407 21.49 -1.49 -5.29
N ALA A 408 20.25 -1.01 -5.12
CA ALA A 408 19.52 -0.19 -6.11
C ALA A 408 19.56 1.32 -5.80
N SER A 409 20.36 1.74 -4.81
CA SER A 409 20.24 3.05 -4.16
C SER A 409 20.89 4.20 -4.90
N ASP A 410 22.00 3.96 -5.57
CA ASP A 410 22.79 5.05 -6.15
C ASP A 410 22.04 5.71 -7.33
N GLU A 411 21.38 4.92 -8.19
CA GLU A 411 20.57 5.45 -9.31
C GLU A 411 19.38 6.29 -8.85
N ILE A 412 18.73 5.90 -7.74
CA ILE A 412 17.57 6.64 -7.20
C ILE A 412 18.02 7.98 -6.64
N LEU A 413 19.16 8.00 -5.94
CA LEU A 413 19.72 9.20 -5.32
C LEU A 413 20.30 10.19 -6.35
N GLU A 414 21.08 9.69 -7.30
CA GLU A 414 21.66 10.51 -8.36
C GLU A 414 20.58 11.15 -9.25
N SER A 415 19.40 10.54 -9.33
CA SER A 415 18.28 11.04 -10.11
C SER A 415 17.29 11.91 -9.34
N LEU A 416 17.51 12.15 -8.01
CA LEU A 416 16.62 12.97 -7.19
C LEU A 416 16.54 14.42 -7.72
N PRO A 417 15.30 14.97 -7.89
CA PRO A 417 15.16 16.37 -8.22
C PRO A 417 15.73 17.25 -7.10
N PRO A 418 16.42 18.36 -7.43
CA PRO A 418 16.98 19.27 -6.42
C PRO A 418 15.96 19.80 -5.42
N GLU A 419 14.70 19.93 -5.84
CA GLU A 419 13.60 20.36 -5.01
C GLU A 419 13.25 19.37 -3.90
N VAL A 420 13.56 18.08 -4.09
CA VAL A 420 13.29 16.99 -3.13
C VAL A 420 14.41 16.86 -2.09
N LEU A 421 15.64 17.18 -2.46
CA LEU A 421 16.82 17.05 -1.58
C LEU A 421 16.73 17.87 -0.30
N SER A 422 15.96 18.97 -0.32
CA SER A 422 15.82 19.89 0.81
C SER A 422 14.50 19.76 1.57
N ILE A 423 13.73 18.69 1.32
CA ILE A 423 12.44 18.48 1.98
C ILE A 423 12.65 17.70 3.28
N GLU A 424 12.15 18.25 4.38
CA GLU A 424 12.13 17.61 5.69
C GLU A 424 10.72 17.14 6.07
N GLY A 425 10.63 16.08 6.88
CA GLY A 425 9.37 15.58 7.40
C GLY A 425 8.38 15.13 6.33
N ALA A 426 8.86 14.77 5.13
CA ALA A 426 8.04 14.14 4.11
C ALA A 426 7.62 12.73 4.52
N ALA A 427 6.44 12.31 4.11
CA ALA A 427 6.04 10.91 4.19
C ALA A 427 6.68 10.12 3.03
N ILE A 428 7.30 8.98 3.34
CA ILE A 428 7.91 8.11 2.34
C ILE A 428 7.20 6.77 2.37
N CYS A 429 6.84 6.28 1.19
CA CYS A 429 6.22 4.97 1.03
C CYS A 429 6.83 4.26 -0.18
N TYR A 430 6.96 2.94 -0.04
CA TYR A 430 7.38 2.07 -1.13
C TYR A 430 6.19 1.21 -1.57
N TYR A 431 6.03 1.10 -2.86
CA TYR A 431 5.04 0.20 -3.45
C TYR A 431 5.67 -0.53 -4.62
N ARG A 432 5.82 -1.85 -4.49
CA ARG A 432 6.66 -2.68 -5.36
C ARG A 432 8.09 -2.12 -5.37
N ASP A 433 8.61 -1.69 -6.53
CA ASP A 433 9.93 -1.08 -6.68
C ASP A 433 9.88 0.46 -6.75
N ASP A 434 8.69 1.05 -6.72
CA ASP A 434 8.49 2.49 -6.79
C ASP A 434 8.60 3.15 -5.41
N VAL A 435 9.16 4.36 -5.39
CA VAL A 435 9.30 5.18 -4.18
C VAL A 435 8.40 6.40 -4.27
N PHE A 436 7.62 6.68 -3.24
CA PHE A 436 6.78 7.86 -3.12
C PHE A 436 7.32 8.76 -2.03
N ILE A 437 7.50 10.05 -2.33
CA ILE A 437 7.87 11.12 -1.38
C ILE A 437 6.77 12.15 -1.41
N ILE A 438 6.13 12.41 -0.27
CA ILE A 438 4.86 13.12 -0.21
C ILE A 438 4.91 14.20 0.88
N GLY A 439 4.63 15.46 0.51
CA GLY A 439 4.57 16.59 1.42
C GLY A 439 5.90 16.94 2.05
N GLY A 440 5.88 17.27 3.34
CA GLY A 440 7.02 17.77 4.07
C GLY A 440 7.07 19.29 4.13
N TRP A 441 8.20 19.84 4.54
CA TRP A 441 8.45 21.28 4.59
C TRP A 441 9.88 21.60 4.16
N LYS A 442 10.10 22.83 3.74
CA LYS A 442 11.41 23.35 3.36
C LYS A 442 11.72 24.56 4.23
N ASN A 443 12.98 24.66 4.71
CA ASN A 443 13.47 25.91 5.25
C ASN A 443 13.60 26.91 4.08
N SER A 444 12.92 28.04 4.15
CA SER A 444 13.27 29.21 3.35
C SER A 444 14.21 30.09 4.16
N ASP A 445 15.11 30.82 3.48
CA ASP A 445 16.03 31.77 4.12
C ASP A 445 15.27 32.88 4.88
N ASP A 446 13.98 33.05 4.61
CA ASP A 446 13.04 33.85 5.37
C ASP A 446 12.31 32.97 6.40
N ILE A 447 12.27 33.41 7.62
CA ILE A 447 11.80 32.89 8.91
C ILE A 447 10.60 31.90 8.89
N ASP A 448 9.90 31.72 7.76
CA ASP A 448 8.70 30.89 7.65
C ASP A 448 8.96 29.53 6.96
N LYS A 449 8.60 28.46 7.67
CA LYS A 449 8.58 27.09 7.12
C LYS A 449 7.57 27.00 5.98
N GLN A 450 8.02 26.65 4.80
CA GLN A 450 7.11 26.42 3.68
C GLN A 450 6.64 24.97 3.65
N TYR A 451 5.40 24.73 4.06
CA TYR A 451 4.77 23.41 3.99
C TYR A 451 4.42 23.04 2.55
N ARG A 452 4.56 21.76 2.25
CA ARG A 452 4.47 21.24 0.89
C ARG A 452 3.23 20.36 0.70
N LYS A 453 2.62 20.46 -0.48
CA LYS A 453 1.56 19.56 -0.96
C LYS A 453 2.00 18.74 -2.17
N GLU A 454 3.21 18.96 -2.66
CA GLU A 454 3.79 18.22 -3.76
C GLU A 454 4.04 16.77 -3.36
N ALA A 455 3.88 15.88 -4.32
CA ALA A 455 4.16 14.47 -4.21
C ALA A 455 4.97 14.00 -5.42
N TYR A 456 5.95 13.14 -5.18
CA TYR A 456 6.87 12.64 -6.19
C TYR A 456 6.84 11.11 -6.17
N ARG A 457 6.95 10.50 -7.36
CA ARG A 457 7.08 9.06 -7.53
C ARG A 457 8.33 8.76 -8.35
N TYR A 458 9.24 7.95 -7.81
CA TYR A 458 10.25 7.28 -8.61
C TYR A 458 9.64 6.03 -9.23
N CYS A 459 9.60 5.96 -10.55
CA CYS A 459 9.15 4.77 -11.27
C CYS A 459 10.36 3.91 -11.60
N ALA A 460 10.49 2.75 -10.95
CA ALA A 460 11.63 1.85 -11.12
C ALA A 460 11.71 1.28 -12.55
N GLU A 461 10.58 1.00 -13.18
CA GLU A 461 10.53 0.52 -14.57
C GLU A 461 11.11 1.55 -15.55
N ARG A 462 10.81 2.84 -15.33
CA ARG A 462 11.24 3.96 -16.18
C ARG A 462 12.51 4.63 -15.70
N LYS A 463 13.01 4.24 -14.52
CA LYS A 463 14.19 4.80 -13.86
C LYS A 463 14.18 6.33 -13.78
N ARG A 464 13.04 6.92 -13.40
CA ARG A 464 12.86 8.37 -13.33
C ARG A 464 11.86 8.82 -12.28
N TRP A 465 12.07 10.01 -11.76
CA TRP A 465 11.12 10.71 -10.90
C TRP A 465 9.99 11.35 -11.71
N MET A 466 8.79 11.31 -11.18
CA MET A 466 7.60 11.94 -11.76
C MET A 466 6.94 12.78 -10.67
N LEU A 467 6.55 14.00 -11.02
CA LEU A 467 5.71 14.83 -10.18
C LEU A 467 4.27 14.32 -10.30
N LEU A 468 3.65 14.04 -9.17
CA LEU A 468 2.26 13.62 -9.07
C LEU A 468 1.33 14.82 -8.91
N PRO A 469 0.01 14.68 -9.09
CA PRO A 469 -0.96 15.66 -8.64
C PRO A 469 -0.70 16.04 -7.18
N PRO A 470 -0.80 17.33 -6.81
CA PRO A 470 -0.57 17.75 -5.43
C PRO A 470 -1.66 17.22 -4.49
N MET A 471 -1.29 17.00 -3.23
CA MET A 471 -2.26 16.71 -2.17
C MET A 471 -3.30 17.83 -2.05
N PRO A 472 -4.50 17.53 -1.50
CA PRO A 472 -5.52 18.52 -1.23
C PRO A 472 -5.04 19.69 -0.37
N GLN A 473 -4.21 19.39 0.63
CA GLN A 473 -3.63 20.38 1.54
C GLN A 473 -2.17 20.01 1.89
N PRO A 474 -1.33 21.05 2.15
CA PRO A 474 0.05 20.83 2.55
C PRO A 474 0.11 20.19 3.93
N ARG A 475 1.07 19.31 4.14
CA ARG A 475 1.32 18.68 5.44
C ARG A 475 2.75 18.16 5.57
N CYS A 476 3.25 18.14 6.78
CA CYS A 476 4.50 17.49 7.13
C CYS A 476 4.31 16.47 8.26
N ARG A 477 5.32 15.64 8.50
CA ARG A 477 5.34 14.61 9.56
C ARG A 477 4.16 13.63 9.50
N ALA A 478 3.49 13.56 8.35
CA ALA A 478 2.52 12.52 8.05
C ALA A 478 3.21 11.18 7.85
N THR A 479 2.47 10.10 7.97
CA THR A 479 2.94 8.76 7.64
C THR A 479 2.24 8.28 6.37
N ALA A 480 2.96 7.59 5.50
CA ALA A 480 2.39 6.99 4.31
C ALA A 480 2.55 5.48 4.30
N CYS A 481 1.55 4.78 3.78
CA CYS A 481 1.58 3.34 3.60
C CYS A 481 0.79 2.92 2.36
N HIS A 482 1.17 1.78 1.78
CA HIS A 482 0.37 1.15 0.73
C HIS A 482 -0.79 0.37 1.35
N VAL A 483 -1.98 0.51 0.77
CA VAL A 483 -3.18 -0.22 1.17
C VAL A 483 -4.02 -0.55 -0.05
N ARG A 484 -4.70 -1.70 -0.01
CA ARG A 484 -5.69 -2.07 -1.02
C ARG A 484 -7.09 -1.71 -0.52
N ILE A 485 -7.79 -0.89 -1.28
CA ILE A 485 -9.12 -0.38 -0.94
C ILE A 485 -10.11 -0.78 -2.04
N PRO A 486 -11.27 -1.38 -1.71
CA PRO A 486 -12.28 -1.69 -2.72
C PRO A 486 -12.74 -0.45 -3.49
N PHE A 487 -12.90 -0.58 -4.80
CA PHE A 487 -13.24 0.53 -5.69
C PHE A 487 -14.51 1.29 -5.25
N ARG A 488 -15.51 0.59 -4.70
CA ARG A 488 -16.72 1.22 -4.14
C ARG A 488 -16.43 2.31 -3.10
N CYS A 489 -15.33 2.18 -2.36
CA CYS A 489 -14.91 3.14 -1.33
C CYS A 489 -14.19 4.38 -1.92
N LEU A 490 -13.77 4.30 -3.18
CA LEU A 490 -13.09 5.36 -3.91
C LEU A 490 -14.02 6.15 -4.85
N GLN A 491 -15.28 5.72 -4.98
CA GLN A 491 -16.30 6.39 -5.78
C GLN A 491 -16.80 7.65 -5.06
N GLY A 492 -17.14 8.69 -5.85
CA GLY A 492 -17.69 9.94 -5.31
C GLY A 492 -16.68 10.83 -4.58
N THR A 493 -15.41 10.46 -4.57
CA THR A 493 -14.34 11.28 -3.99
C THR A 493 -14.01 12.45 -4.93
N GLN A 494 -13.71 13.62 -4.32
CA GLN A 494 -13.39 14.82 -5.08
C GLN A 494 -12.08 14.63 -5.86
N ARG A 495 -12.06 15.06 -7.12
CA ARG A 495 -10.84 15.10 -7.94
C ARG A 495 -10.10 16.41 -7.68
N TYR A 496 -8.78 16.33 -7.54
CA TYR A 496 -7.89 17.47 -7.37
C TYR A 496 -7.00 17.59 -8.61
N PRO A 497 -7.36 18.40 -9.62
CA PRO A 497 -6.55 18.59 -10.81
C PRO A 497 -5.22 19.26 -10.46
N MET A 498 -4.20 18.94 -11.22
CA MET A 498 -2.88 19.57 -11.05
C MET A 498 -2.97 21.07 -11.40
N PRO A 499 -2.55 21.98 -10.50
CA PRO A 499 -2.46 23.40 -10.80
C PRO A 499 -1.51 23.69 -11.98
N GLN A 500 -1.81 24.72 -12.79
CA GLN A 500 -1.03 25.06 -13.98
C GLN A 500 0.46 25.34 -13.69
N ASN A 501 0.77 25.96 -12.54
CA ASN A 501 2.13 26.22 -12.12
C ASN A 501 2.94 24.94 -11.86
N LEU A 502 2.29 23.86 -11.44
CA LEU A 502 2.94 22.56 -11.22
C LEU A 502 3.06 21.74 -12.51
N MET A 503 2.21 21.95 -13.50
CA MET A 503 2.39 21.37 -14.85
C MET A 503 3.74 21.83 -15.45
N TRP A 504 4.10 23.09 -15.28
CA TRP A 504 5.37 23.63 -15.74
C TRP A 504 6.59 22.98 -15.04
N GLN A 505 6.50 22.69 -13.74
CA GLN A 505 7.54 21.95 -13.02
C GLN A 505 7.67 20.51 -13.55
N LYS A 506 6.55 19.83 -13.83
CA LYS A 506 6.54 18.49 -14.42
C LYS A 506 7.28 18.46 -15.78
N ASP A 507 6.99 19.42 -16.64
CA ASP A 507 7.65 19.54 -17.93
C ASP A 507 9.14 19.86 -17.80
N ARG A 508 9.53 20.68 -16.82
CA ARG A 508 10.94 20.99 -16.52
C ARG A 508 11.71 19.78 -16.05
N ILE A 509 11.16 18.99 -15.13
CA ILE A 509 11.75 17.73 -14.66
C ILE A 509 11.93 16.77 -15.85
N ARG A 510 10.90 16.62 -16.67
CA ARG A 510 10.94 15.79 -17.88
C ARG A 510 12.06 16.24 -18.83
N GLN A 511 12.18 17.53 -19.13
CA GLN A 511 13.23 18.08 -19.99
C GLN A 511 14.64 17.86 -19.42
N MET A 512 14.82 18.00 -18.11
CA MET A 512 16.11 17.70 -17.46
C MET A 512 16.50 16.22 -17.62
N GLN A 513 15.56 15.30 -17.42
CA GLN A 513 15.78 13.87 -17.59
C GLN A 513 16.09 13.49 -19.05
N GLU A 514 15.40 14.09 -20.00
CA GLU A 514 15.68 13.90 -21.43
C GLU A 514 17.09 14.39 -21.81
N ARG A 515 17.55 15.52 -21.23
CA ARG A 515 18.92 16.02 -21.43
C ARG A 515 19.96 15.06 -20.83
N GLN A 516 19.77 14.58 -19.62
CA GLN A 516 20.65 13.58 -19.00
C GLN A 516 20.76 12.29 -19.85
N MET A 517 19.63 11.78 -20.33
CA MET A 517 19.64 10.62 -21.22
C MET A 517 20.37 10.87 -22.53
N GLN A 518 20.26 12.07 -23.10
CA GLN A 518 21.01 12.45 -24.30
C GLN A 518 22.53 12.56 -24.03
N GLU A 519 22.94 13.05 -22.87
CA GLU A 519 24.33 13.12 -22.46
C GLU A 519 24.94 11.73 -22.25
N ILE A 520 24.23 10.84 -21.55
CA ILE A 520 24.65 9.45 -21.38
C ILE A 520 24.78 8.76 -22.75
N HIS A 521 23.84 8.98 -23.64
CA HIS A 521 23.89 8.43 -24.99
C HIS A 521 25.08 8.97 -25.80
N ARG A 522 25.36 10.29 -25.72
CA ARG A 522 26.55 10.90 -26.35
C ARG A 522 27.84 10.34 -25.78
N HIS A 523 27.92 10.16 -24.47
CA HIS A 523 29.10 9.60 -23.79
C HIS A 523 29.33 8.13 -24.20
N SER A 524 28.28 7.34 -24.29
CA SER A 524 28.35 5.96 -24.77
C SER A 524 28.76 5.86 -26.24
N LEU A 525 28.36 6.80 -27.08
CA LEU A 525 28.79 6.89 -28.48
C LEU A 525 30.23 7.37 -28.63
N SER A 526 30.71 8.25 -27.75
CA SER A 526 32.13 8.68 -27.73
C SER A 526 33.05 7.55 -27.30
N LEU A 527 32.66 6.74 -26.32
CA LEU A 527 33.39 5.55 -25.88
C LEU A 527 33.47 4.47 -26.98
N ARG A 528 32.43 4.32 -27.78
CA ARG A 528 32.41 3.40 -28.93
C ARG A 528 33.29 3.87 -30.11
N ARG A 529 33.68 5.14 -30.18
CA ARG A 529 34.51 5.72 -31.22
C ARG A 529 35.99 5.83 -30.83
N MET A 530 36.36 5.48 -29.59
CA MET A 530 37.75 5.43 -29.18
C MET A 530 38.43 4.19 -29.75
N PRO A 531 39.64 4.34 -30.37
CA PRO A 531 40.39 3.21 -30.87
C PRO A 531 40.82 2.31 -29.70
N ARG A 532 40.76 0.99 -29.89
CA ARG A 532 41.07 -0.04 -28.88
C ARG A 532 42.42 0.10 -28.17
N SER A 533 43.32 0.94 -28.63
CA SER A 533 44.64 1.20 -28.03
C SER A 533 44.63 2.18 -26.84
N GLN A 534 43.49 2.73 -26.42
CA GLN A 534 43.39 3.65 -25.28
C GLN A 534 42.51 3.13 -24.13
N ILE A 535 42.12 1.85 -24.13
CA ILE A 535 41.26 1.23 -23.10
C ILE A 535 42.08 0.36 -22.12
N GLU A 536 43.39 0.26 -22.31
CA GLU A 536 44.31 -0.40 -21.35
C GLU A 536 45.19 0.67 -20.70
N CYS A 537 44.69 1.30 -19.65
CA CYS A 537 45.44 1.91 -18.55
C CYS A 537 44.52 2.04 -17.33
#